data_a1d933610ea4771ec734c3d6189a4702
#
_entry.id   a1d933610ea4771ec734c3d6189a4702
#
_cell.length_a   1.000
_cell.length_b   1.000
_cell.length_c   1.000
_cell.angle_alpha   90.00
_cell.angle_beta   90.00
_cell.angle_gamma   90.00
#
_symmetry.space_group_name_H-M   'P 1'
#
loop_
_entity.id
_entity.type
_entity.pdbx_description
1 polymer ?
#
loop_
_entity_poly.entity_id
_entity_poly.type
_entity_poly.pdbx_seq_one_letter_code
_entity_poly.pdbx_strand_id
1 'polypeptide(L)'
;MVRSEEGVRMDNFFVPYTGKKPASVWINGHRLVILTHDKDVLEDDLDLLGADRVKKVRVSSADADQDKFLGKIARQVDGGVVIAPSGVDLRDVLKNLESELPWVQ
;
A
#
# COMPACT_ATOMS: atom_id res chain seq x y z
N MET A 1 -26.01 15.23 -21.02
CA MET A 1 -25.60 15.14 -19.65
C MET A 1 -24.36 14.28 -19.50
N VAL A 2 -23.64 14.62 -18.56
CA VAL A 2 -22.40 13.91 -18.32
C VAL A 2 -22.70 12.66 -17.54
N ARG A 3 -22.14 11.59 -17.97
CA ARG A 3 -22.16 10.42 -17.15
C ARG A 3 -20.92 10.37 -16.32
N SER A 4 -21.11 10.07 -15.09
CA SER A 4 -19.98 10.00 -14.19
C SER A 4 -18.96 9.00 -14.67
N GLU A 5 -19.37 7.96 -15.32
CA GLU A 5 -18.42 6.97 -15.76
C GLU A 5 -17.47 7.47 -16.85
N GLU A 6 -17.81 8.58 -17.49
CA GLU A 6 -16.88 9.15 -18.45
C GLU A 6 -15.66 9.73 -17.82
N GLY A 7 -15.80 10.25 -16.60
CA GLY A 7 -14.68 10.80 -15.87
C GLY A 7 -14.16 9.88 -14.80
N VAL A 8 -14.80 8.74 -14.61
CA VAL A 8 -14.37 7.83 -13.57
C VAL A 8 -13.24 6.97 -14.06
N ARG A 9 -12.15 6.99 -13.33
CA ARG A 9 -11.03 6.11 -13.60
C ARG A 9 -10.93 5.12 -12.47
N MET A 10 -10.33 3.98 -12.79
CA MET A 10 -10.03 2.98 -11.78
C MET A 10 -8.52 2.87 -11.65
N ASP A 11 -8.05 2.94 -10.43
CA ASP A 11 -6.64 2.73 -10.14
C ASP A 11 -6.47 1.32 -9.62
N ASN A 12 -5.36 0.71 -9.99
CA ASN A 12 -5.00 -0.60 -9.48
C ASN A 12 -4.05 -0.43 -8.33
N PHE A 13 -4.40 -1.02 -7.19
CA PHE A 13 -3.49 -1.10 -6.06
C PHE A 13 -3.03 -2.54 -5.92
N PHE A 14 -1.75 -2.71 -5.67
CA PHE A 14 -1.18 -4.02 -5.38
C PHE A 14 -0.84 -4.04 -3.91
N VAL A 15 -1.45 -4.98 -3.20
CA VAL A 15 -1.37 -5.06 -1.75
C VAL A 15 -0.65 -6.35 -1.37
N PRO A 16 0.42 -6.28 -0.56
CA PRO A 16 1.06 -7.51 -0.08
C PRO A 16 0.16 -8.17 0.96
N TYR A 17 0.01 -9.46 0.88
CA TYR A 17 -0.82 -10.23 1.81
C TYR A 17 -0.04 -11.36 2.44
N THR A 18 -0.39 -11.67 3.67
CA THR A 18 0.04 -12.87 4.37
C THR A 18 -1.21 -13.54 4.89
N GLY A 19 -1.51 -14.74 4.36
CA GLY A 19 -2.75 -15.40 4.71
C GLY A 19 -3.95 -14.58 4.26
N LYS A 20 -4.82 -14.22 5.18
CA LYS A 20 -6.05 -13.50 4.88
C LYS A 20 -5.97 -12.01 5.17
N LYS A 21 -4.80 -11.51 5.55
CA LYS A 21 -4.62 -10.11 5.96
C LYS A 21 -3.53 -9.45 5.14
N PRO A 22 -3.61 -8.12 4.96
CA PRO A 22 -2.48 -7.40 4.39
C PRO A 22 -1.25 -7.61 5.25
N ALA A 23 -0.11 -7.78 4.60
CA ALA A 23 1.16 -7.89 5.29
C ALA A 23 1.61 -6.51 5.73
N SER A 24 2.10 -6.40 6.95
CA SER A 24 2.60 -5.13 7.47
C SER A 24 4.02 -5.29 7.94
N VAL A 25 4.73 -4.15 7.98
CA VAL A 25 6.09 -4.09 8.50
C VAL A 25 6.13 -3.09 9.65
N TRP A 26 7.11 -3.25 10.52
CA TRP A 26 7.35 -2.31 11.62
C TRP A 26 8.53 -1.44 11.25
N ILE A 27 8.32 -0.12 11.23
CA ILE A 27 9.39 0.83 10.97
C ILE A 27 9.34 1.87 12.07
N ASN A 28 10.38 1.91 12.89
CA ASN A 28 10.49 2.86 14.00
C ASN A 28 9.27 2.80 14.94
N GLY A 29 8.73 1.59 15.13
CA GLY A 29 7.55 1.39 15.96
C GLY A 29 6.23 1.63 15.27
N HIS A 30 6.25 2.05 14.00
CA HIS A 30 5.03 2.22 13.20
C HIS A 30 4.73 0.95 12.43
N ARG A 31 3.48 0.54 12.47
CA ARG A 31 3.04 -0.63 11.71
C ARG A 31 2.46 -0.14 10.39
N LEU A 32 3.05 -0.57 9.29
CA LEU A 32 2.72 -0.01 7.97
C LEU A 32 2.49 -1.10 6.94
N VAL A 33 1.54 -0.86 6.04
CA VAL A 33 1.34 -1.67 4.85
C VAL A 33 1.87 -0.86 3.67
N ILE A 34 2.78 -1.44 2.89
CA ILE A 34 3.35 -0.78 1.73
C ILE A 34 2.57 -1.22 0.50
N LEU A 35 1.81 -0.31 -0.08
CA LEU A 35 1.05 -0.54 -1.30
C LEU A 35 1.77 0.07 -2.48
N THR A 36 1.37 -0.31 -3.68
CA THR A 36 1.92 0.30 -4.89
C THR A 36 0.91 0.22 -6.02
N HIS A 37 1.07 1.08 -7.01
CA HIS A 37 0.33 0.97 -8.28
C HIS A 37 1.11 0.14 -9.29
N ASP A 38 2.32 -0.29 -8.96
CA ASP A 38 3.21 -1.02 -9.84
C ASP A 38 3.60 -2.34 -9.18
N LYS A 39 3.03 -3.42 -9.68
CA LYS A 39 3.26 -4.75 -9.13
C LYS A 39 4.74 -5.09 -9.03
N ASP A 40 5.54 -4.62 -10.00
CA ASP A 40 6.95 -4.97 -10.04
C ASP A 40 7.73 -4.46 -8.83
N VAL A 41 7.23 -3.42 -8.18
CA VAL A 41 7.87 -2.90 -6.96
C VAL A 41 7.84 -3.94 -5.84
N LEU A 42 6.78 -4.73 -5.76
CA LEU A 42 6.61 -5.70 -4.68
C LEU A 42 7.04 -7.12 -5.04
N GLU A 43 6.93 -7.47 -6.31
CA GLU A 43 6.91 -8.87 -6.74
C GLU A 43 8.15 -9.65 -6.35
N ASP A 44 9.32 -9.04 -6.48
CA ASP A 44 10.58 -9.73 -6.22
C ASP A 44 11.02 -9.67 -4.76
N ASP A 45 10.36 -8.84 -3.96
CA ASP A 45 10.82 -8.55 -2.60
C ASP A 45 9.71 -8.75 -1.56
N LEU A 46 8.78 -9.64 -1.84
CA LEU A 46 7.67 -9.92 -0.91
C LEU A 46 8.17 -10.36 0.46
N ASP A 47 9.27 -11.08 0.49
CA ASP A 47 9.83 -11.56 1.75
C ASP A 47 10.28 -10.41 2.66
N LEU A 48 10.67 -9.28 2.10
CA LEU A 48 11.01 -8.10 2.90
C LEU A 48 9.81 -7.58 3.69
N LEU A 49 8.61 -7.86 3.19
CA LEU A 49 7.38 -7.43 3.82
C LEU A 49 6.71 -8.53 4.63
N GLY A 50 7.32 -9.71 4.66
CA GLY A 50 6.70 -10.87 5.31
C GLY A 50 5.45 -11.31 4.57
N ALA A 51 5.35 -11.05 3.28
CA ALA A 51 4.18 -11.37 2.48
C ALA A 51 4.40 -12.65 1.68
N ASP A 52 3.33 -13.36 1.41
CA ASP A 52 3.41 -14.57 0.59
C ASP A 52 2.77 -14.36 -0.79
N ARG A 53 2.05 -13.26 -1.00
CA ARG A 53 1.46 -12.97 -2.30
C ARG A 53 1.06 -11.51 -2.42
N VAL A 54 0.74 -11.10 -3.64
CA VAL A 54 0.23 -9.77 -3.95
C VAL A 54 -1.20 -9.89 -4.42
N LYS A 55 -2.07 -9.06 -3.89
CA LYS A 55 -3.46 -9.01 -4.32
C LYS A 55 -3.69 -7.70 -5.06
N LYS A 56 -4.29 -7.80 -6.25
CA LYS A 56 -4.66 -6.63 -7.03
C LYS A 56 -6.07 -6.18 -6.64
N VAL A 57 -6.21 -4.90 -6.33
CA VAL A 57 -7.51 -4.32 -5.99
C VAL A 57 -7.73 -3.10 -6.87
N ARG A 58 -8.91 -3.01 -7.48
CA ARG A 58 -9.28 -1.86 -8.29
C ARG A 58 -10.13 -0.94 -7.45
N VAL A 59 -9.76 0.34 -7.44
CA VAL A 59 -10.45 1.35 -6.64
C VAL A 59 -10.69 2.55 -7.54
N SER A 60 -11.87 3.16 -7.42
CA SER A 60 -12.16 4.40 -8.14
C SER A 60 -11.11 5.46 -7.81
N SER A 61 -10.75 6.27 -8.80
CA SER A 61 -9.76 7.34 -8.59
C SER A 61 -10.33 8.51 -7.80
N ALA A 62 -11.62 8.52 -7.48
CA ALA A 62 -12.20 9.57 -6.65
C ALA A 62 -11.55 9.56 -5.26
N ASP A 63 -11.22 10.75 -4.75
CA ASP A 63 -10.51 10.87 -3.49
C ASP A 63 -11.22 10.17 -2.33
N ALA A 64 -12.54 10.30 -2.27
CA ALA A 64 -13.32 9.70 -1.19
C ALA A 64 -13.20 8.17 -1.20
N ASP A 65 -13.20 7.57 -2.38
CA ASP A 65 -13.10 6.13 -2.52
C ASP A 65 -11.71 5.64 -2.16
N GLN A 66 -10.69 6.40 -2.55
CA GLN A 66 -9.31 6.05 -2.23
C GLN A 66 -9.07 6.15 -0.73
N ASP A 67 -9.54 7.21 -0.11
CA ASP A 67 -9.41 7.36 1.35
C ASP A 67 -10.09 6.24 2.09
N LYS A 68 -11.26 5.83 1.62
CA LYS A 68 -12.01 4.75 2.24
C LYS A 68 -11.26 3.42 2.12
N PHE A 69 -10.68 3.16 0.95
CA PHE A 69 -9.90 1.95 0.73
C PHE A 69 -8.66 1.92 1.62
N LEU A 70 -7.89 3.01 1.63
CA LEU A 70 -6.67 3.08 2.41
C LEU A 70 -6.97 2.98 3.91
N GLY A 71 -8.05 3.62 4.36
CA GLY A 71 -8.48 3.51 5.74
C GLY A 71 -8.87 2.10 6.14
N LYS A 72 -9.50 1.38 5.21
CA LYS A 72 -9.88 -0.01 5.47
C LYS A 72 -8.64 -0.88 5.65
N ILE A 73 -7.64 -0.70 4.79
CA ILE A 73 -6.39 -1.46 4.89
C ILE A 73 -5.70 -1.14 6.22
N ALA A 74 -5.60 0.13 6.57
CA ALA A 74 -4.96 0.55 7.82
C ALA A 74 -5.64 -0.08 9.03
N ARG A 75 -6.97 -0.12 9.03
CA ARG A 75 -7.70 -0.71 10.15
C ARG A 75 -7.49 -2.22 10.26
N GLN A 76 -7.33 -2.90 9.12
CA GLN A 76 -7.11 -4.35 9.13
C GLN A 76 -5.82 -4.73 9.82
N VAL A 77 -4.82 -3.87 9.79
CA VAL A 77 -3.54 -4.14 10.44
C VAL A 77 -3.33 -3.28 11.68
N ASP A 78 -4.29 -2.43 12.01
CA ASP A 78 -4.16 -1.50 13.13
C ASP A 78 -2.90 -0.65 12.99
N GLY A 79 -2.75 -0.03 11.83
CA GLY A 79 -1.55 0.73 11.51
C GLY A 79 -1.81 1.78 10.44
N GLY A 80 -0.79 2.04 9.64
CA GLY A 80 -0.86 3.01 8.56
C GLY A 80 -0.60 2.38 7.20
N VAL A 81 -0.68 3.20 6.16
CA VAL A 81 -0.48 2.78 4.79
C VAL A 81 0.48 3.74 4.12
N VAL A 82 1.41 3.19 3.34
CA VAL A 82 2.34 3.95 2.52
C VAL A 82 2.19 3.50 1.08
N ILE A 83 2.13 4.44 0.14
CA ILE A 83 2.07 4.11 -1.28
C ILE A 83 3.45 4.34 -1.87
N ALA A 84 4.09 3.26 -2.32
CA ALA A 84 5.40 3.33 -2.93
C ALA A 84 5.27 3.76 -4.39
N PRO A 85 6.11 4.69 -4.86
CA PRO A 85 6.08 5.11 -6.26
C PRO A 85 6.45 3.98 -7.20
N SER A 86 6.04 4.10 -8.46
CA SER A 86 6.44 3.16 -9.49
C SER A 86 7.93 3.29 -9.79
N GLY A 87 8.54 2.18 -10.15
CA GLY A 87 9.93 2.18 -10.59
C GLY A 87 10.97 2.31 -9.50
N VAL A 88 10.56 2.25 -8.23
CA VAL A 88 11.51 2.32 -7.12
C VAL A 88 11.82 0.93 -6.61
N ASP A 89 12.97 0.80 -5.95
CA ASP A 89 13.35 -0.42 -5.25
C ASP A 89 12.69 -0.40 -3.88
N LEU A 90 12.03 -1.48 -3.51
CA LEU A 90 11.35 -1.58 -2.23
C LEU A 90 12.31 -1.37 -1.05
N ARG A 91 13.54 -1.83 -1.17
CA ARG A 91 14.54 -1.63 -0.12
C ARG A 91 14.82 -0.16 0.13
N ASP A 92 14.84 0.63 -0.95
CA ASP A 92 15.03 2.07 -0.82
C ASP A 92 13.84 2.72 -0.15
N VAL A 93 12.63 2.27 -0.45
CA VAL A 93 11.41 2.77 0.20
C VAL A 93 11.50 2.52 1.70
N LEU A 94 11.84 1.31 2.10
CA LEU A 94 11.92 0.96 3.52
C LEU A 94 13.01 1.77 4.21
N LYS A 95 14.16 1.94 3.56
CA LYS A 95 15.26 2.69 4.11
C LYS A 95 14.90 4.16 4.30
N ASN A 96 14.21 4.74 3.32
CA ASN A 96 13.77 6.13 3.41
C ASN A 96 12.76 6.32 4.53
N LEU A 97 11.86 5.37 4.70
CA LEU A 97 10.89 5.43 5.80
C LEU A 97 11.59 5.38 7.15
N GLU A 98 12.62 4.56 7.28
CA GLU A 98 13.40 4.52 8.51
C GLU A 98 14.06 5.87 8.83
N SER A 99 14.47 6.58 7.78
CA SER A 99 15.12 7.90 7.95
C SER A 99 14.11 8.98 8.27
N GLU A 100 12.89 8.88 7.76
CA GLU A 100 11.92 9.97 7.83
C GLU A 100 10.94 9.86 8.99
N LEU A 101 10.61 8.65 9.41
CA LEU A 101 9.62 8.47 10.45
C LEU A 101 10.26 8.59 11.83
N PRO A 102 9.67 9.39 12.72
CA PRO A 102 10.15 9.42 14.10
C PRO A 102 9.81 8.12 14.81
N TRP A 103 10.60 7.78 15.81
CA TRP A 103 10.30 6.63 16.65
C TRP A 103 9.04 6.89 17.47
N VAL A 104 8.22 5.87 17.58
CA VAL A 104 7.05 5.92 18.46
C VAL A 104 7.54 5.85 19.90
N GLN A 105 6.98 6.70 20.73
CA GLN A 105 7.36 6.76 22.15
C GLN A 105 6.31 6.16 23.05
#